data_b4c05c90ce7acb1a5695d80760d6de1a
#
_entry.id   b4c05c90ce7acb1a5695d80760d6de1a
#
_cell.length_a   1.000
_cell.length_b   1.000
_cell.length_c   1.000
_cell.angle_alpha   90.00
_cell.angle_beta   90.00
_cell.angle_gamma   90.00
#
_symmetry.space_group_name_H-M   'P 1'
#
loop_
_entity.id
_entity.type
_entity.pdbx_description
1 polymer ?
#
loop_
_entity_poly.entity_id
_entity_poly.type
_entity_poly.pdbx_seq_one_letter_code
_entity_poly.pdbx_strand_id
1 'polypeptide(L)' 'MANRVLVVDDEKLIVKGIRFSLEQDGMEVTCAYDG' A
#
# COMPACT_ATOMS: atom_id res chain seq x y z
N MET A 1 -16.88 3.82 5.70
CA MET A 1 -15.94 2.80 6.21
C MET A 1 -14.72 2.74 5.32
N ALA A 2 -13.55 2.64 5.93
CA ALA A 2 -12.32 2.60 5.16
C ALA A 2 -12.11 1.23 4.54
N ASN A 3 -11.71 1.22 3.28
CA ASN A 3 -11.35 -0.01 2.62
C ASN A 3 -9.92 -0.39 3.02
N ARG A 4 -9.69 -1.66 3.20
CA ARG A 4 -8.37 -2.17 3.53
C ARG A 4 -7.73 -2.81 2.30
N VAL A 5 -6.51 -2.43 2.05
CA VAL A 5 -5.76 -2.94 0.91
C VAL A 5 -4.44 -3.49 1.41
N LEU A 6 -4.10 -4.69 0.97
CA LEU A 6 -2.81 -5.28 1.27
C LEU A 6 -1.94 -5.23 0.01
N VAL A 7 -0.81 -4.57 0.13
CA VAL A 7 0.14 -4.47 -0.97
C VAL A 7 1.35 -5.33 -0.64
N VAL A 8 1.63 -6.30 -1.48
CA VAL A 8 2.77 -7.19 -1.30
C VAL A 8 3.70 -7.02 -2.47
N ASP A 9 4.91 -6.56 -2.21
CA ASP A 9 5.91 -6.37 -3.24
C ASP A 9 7.28 -6.33 -2.56
N ASP A 10 8.31 -6.76 -3.29
CA ASP A 10 9.67 -6.71 -2.78
C ASP A 10 10.37 -5.39 -3.11
N GLU A 11 9.77 -4.56 -3.93
CA GLU A 11 10.32 -3.25 -4.28
C GLU A 11 9.68 -2.15 -3.44
N LYS A 12 10.44 -1.63 -2.50
CA LYS A 12 9.93 -0.65 -1.54
C LYS A 12 9.46 0.63 -2.20
N LEU A 13 10.15 1.08 -3.23
CA LEU A 13 9.78 2.32 -3.91
C LEU A 13 8.43 2.22 -4.57
N ILE A 14 8.15 1.09 -5.18
CA ILE A 14 6.87 0.85 -5.83
C ILE A 14 5.77 0.77 -4.79
N VAL A 15 6.01 0.04 -3.71
CA VAL A 15 5.04 -0.09 -2.63
C VAL A 15 4.71 1.27 -2.04
N LYS A 16 5.73 2.11 -1.88
CA LYS A 16 5.53 3.44 -1.31
C LYS A 16 4.63 4.29 -2.19
N GLY A 17 4.84 4.23 -3.50
CA GLY A 17 4.01 4.98 -4.44
C GLY A 17 2.57 4.52 -4.45
N ILE A 18 2.36 3.21 -4.45
CA ILE A 18 1.02 2.65 -4.42
C ILE A 18 0.31 3.02 -3.12
N ARG A 19 1.01 2.88 -2.00
CA ARG A 19 0.46 3.22 -0.70
C ARG A 19 0.02 4.67 -0.65
N PHE A 20 0.87 5.57 -1.13
CA PHE A 20 0.56 6.99 -1.12
C PHE A 20 -0.71 7.29 -1.93
N SER A 21 -0.80 6.68 -3.10
CA SER A 21 -1.94 6.89 -3.98
C SER A 21 -3.24 6.39 -3.35
N LEU A 22 -3.19 5.21 -2.74
CA LEU A 22 -4.38 4.62 -2.12
C LEU A 22 -4.78 5.35 -0.86
N GLU A 23 -3.81 5.82 -0.09
CA GLU A 23 -4.11 6.57 1.12
C GLU A 23 -4.79 7.89 0.81
N GLN A 24 -4.46 8.49 -0.31
CA GLN A 24 -5.14 9.70 -0.74
C GLN A 24 -6.62 9.47 -1.02
N ASP A 25 -6.97 8.27 -1.41
CA ASP A 25 -8.37 7.89 -1.63
C ASP A 25 -9.07 7.50 -0.35
N GLY A 26 -8.40 7.61 0.79
CA GLY A 26 -8.99 7.28 2.08
C GLY A 26 -8.96 5.81 2.43
N MET A 27 -8.11 5.05 1.77
CA MET A 27 -8.00 3.62 2.05
C MET A 27 -6.94 3.34 3.09
N GLU A 28 -7.14 2.28 3.87
CA GLU A 28 -6.13 1.78 4.79
C GLU A 28 -5.22 0.81 4.04
N VAL A 29 -3.95 1.13 3.97
CA VAL A 29 -3.00 0.33 3.22
C VAL A 29 -2.03 -0.35 4.17
N THR A 30 -1.94 -1.67 4.06
CA THR A 30 -0.94 -2.45 4.76
C THR A 30 0.08 -2.94 3.74
N CYS A 31 1.35 -2.71 4.03
CA CYS A 31 2.41 -3.10 3.13
C CYS A 31 3.15 -4.30 3.69
N ALA A 32 3.45 -5.25 2.81
CA ALA A 32 4.27 -6.40 3.16
C ALA A 32 5.39 -6.51 2.14
N TYR A 33 6.57 -6.79 2.62
CA TYR A 33 7.73 -6.94 1.77
C TYR A 33 8.20 -8.38 1.87
N ASP A 34 8.25 -9.03 0.74
CA ASP A 34 8.71 -10.40 0.68
C ASP A 34 10.12 -10.41 0.09
N GLY A 35 11.07 -10.27 0.97
CA GLY A 35 12.41 -10.12 0.48
C GLY A 35 13.45 -10.92 1.16
#